data_77ae02793fe05247e3ec60d73c7c67c6
#
_entry.id   77ae02793fe05247e3ec60d73c7c67c6
#
_cell.length_a   1.000
_cell.length_b   1.000
_cell.length_c   1.000
_cell.angle_alpha   90.00
_cell.angle_beta   90.00
_cell.angle_gamma   90.00
#
_symmetry.space_group_name_H-M   'P 1'
#
loop_
_entity.id
_entity.type
_entity.pdbx_description
1 polymer ?
#
loop_
_entity_poly.entity_id
_entity_poly.type
_entity_poly.pdbx_seq_one_letter_code
_entity_poly.pdbx_strand_id
1 'polypeptide(L)'
;WVSTVIIRVPDDPLQPGRQIWVYYTHMADPDGASFVDSAFPPGTDEVYVDAGTLLGHQGNYSGNPGNPTGIHLHISIVRDDGQGHFLNETHLENTLDPSPYLGLQAGVYDDWSAPIVCR
;
A
#
# COMPACT_ATOMS: atom_id res chain seq x y z
N TRP A 1 1.61 14.34 0.37
CA TRP A 1 1.01 13.05 0.72
C TRP A 1 1.45 12.64 2.13
N VAL A 2 0.59 12.88 3.10
CA VAL A 2 0.93 12.67 4.51
C VAL A 2 0.57 11.27 5.01
N SER A 3 -0.25 10.51 4.26
CA SER A 3 -0.80 9.22 4.67
C SER A 3 -0.45 8.06 3.75
N THR A 4 0.46 8.28 2.81
CA THR A 4 0.74 7.31 1.73
C THR A 4 2.24 7.07 1.59
N VAL A 5 2.61 5.80 1.44
CA VAL A 5 3.95 5.35 1.06
C VAL A 5 3.85 4.53 -0.20
N ILE A 6 4.70 4.81 -1.18
CA ILE A 6 4.78 4.04 -2.43
C ILE A 6 6.19 3.48 -2.53
N ILE A 7 6.29 2.16 -2.69
CA ILE A 7 7.56 1.46 -2.84
C ILE A 7 7.71 0.98 -4.27
N ARG A 8 8.83 1.33 -4.90
CA ARG A 8 9.24 0.77 -6.17
C ARG A 8 9.91 -0.60 -5.95
N VAL A 9 9.42 -1.61 -6.65
CA VAL A 9 9.99 -2.96 -6.66
C VAL A 9 10.49 -3.24 -8.07
N PRO A 10 11.80 -3.08 -8.33
CA PRO A 10 12.34 -3.17 -9.70
C PRO A 10 12.18 -4.56 -10.34
N ASP A 11 12.12 -5.59 -9.51
CA ASP A 11 12.03 -6.99 -9.96
C ASP A 11 10.90 -7.69 -9.21
N ASP A 12 9.76 -7.83 -9.87
CA ASP A 12 8.56 -8.47 -9.32
C ASP A 12 8.87 -9.94 -8.94
N PRO A 13 8.69 -10.34 -7.68
CA PRO A 13 8.99 -11.71 -7.24
C PRO A 13 8.13 -12.78 -7.93
N LEU A 14 6.95 -12.42 -8.47
CA LEU A 14 6.07 -13.35 -9.17
C LEU A 14 6.30 -13.37 -10.69
N GLN A 15 6.85 -12.31 -11.25
CA GLN A 15 7.19 -12.20 -12.66
C GLN A 15 8.51 -11.45 -12.82
N PRO A 16 9.66 -12.15 -12.70
CA PRO A 16 10.98 -11.53 -12.85
C PRO A 16 11.12 -10.70 -14.12
N GLY A 17 11.79 -9.57 -14.02
CA GLY A 17 11.99 -8.63 -15.12
C GLY A 17 10.88 -7.59 -15.27
N ARG A 18 9.81 -7.65 -14.46
CA ARG A 18 8.75 -6.66 -14.41
C ARG A 18 8.91 -5.76 -13.18
N GLN A 19 8.88 -4.45 -13.36
CA GLN A 19 8.77 -3.51 -12.25
C GLN A 19 7.32 -3.36 -11.82
N ILE A 20 7.12 -3.34 -10.51
CA ILE A 20 5.83 -3.06 -9.87
C ILE A 20 6.01 -2.02 -8.77
N TRP A 21 4.90 -1.50 -8.27
CA TRP A 21 4.85 -0.55 -7.19
C TRP A 21 3.90 -1.05 -6.11
N VAL A 22 4.27 -0.89 -4.85
CA VAL A 22 3.42 -1.23 -3.71
C VAL A 22 2.96 0.07 -3.06
N TYR A 23 1.66 0.25 -3.05
CA TYR A 23 0.99 1.44 -2.56
C TYR A 23 0.35 1.14 -1.21
N TYR A 24 0.74 1.88 -0.17
CA TYR A 24 0.16 1.81 1.17
C TYR A 24 -0.48 3.14 1.50
N THR A 25 -1.74 3.15 1.95
CA THR A 25 -2.41 4.40 2.30
C THR A 25 -3.35 4.30 3.50
N HIS A 26 -3.95 5.42 3.88
CA HIS A 26 -4.71 5.67 5.10
C HIS A 26 -3.85 5.70 6.38
N MET A 27 -2.54 5.92 6.24
CA MET A 27 -1.56 5.94 7.32
C MET A 27 -1.52 7.31 8.03
N ALA A 28 -2.67 7.79 8.49
CA ALA A 28 -2.80 9.04 9.25
C ALA A 28 -4.05 9.00 10.14
N ASP A 29 -4.12 9.91 11.09
CA ASP A 29 -5.31 10.12 11.92
C ASP A 29 -6.44 10.79 11.12
N PRO A 30 -7.67 10.94 11.69
CA PRO A 30 -8.79 11.56 10.98
C PRO A 30 -8.54 12.99 10.46
N ASP A 31 -7.63 13.71 11.06
CA ASP A 31 -7.32 15.10 10.72
C ASP A 31 -6.11 15.21 9.77
N GLY A 32 -5.46 14.10 9.44
CA GLY A 32 -4.33 14.02 8.53
C GLY A 32 -2.97 14.12 9.20
N ALA A 33 -2.87 13.92 10.53
CA ALA A 33 -1.58 13.77 11.19
C ALA A 33 -0.97 12.41 10.82
N SER A 34 0.19 12.42 10.21
CA SER A 34 0.82 11.26 9.60
C SER A 34 1.21 10.18 10.61
N PHE A 35 0.94 8.92 10.26
CA PHE A 35 1.44 7.72 10.92
C PHE A 35 2.56 7.03 10.12
N VAL A 36 3.02 7.66 9.04
CA VAL A 36 4.25 7.24 8.37
C VAL A 36 5.42 7.42 9.32
N ASP A 37 6.34 6.45 9.35
CA ASP A 37 7.49 6.50 10.24
C ASP A 37 8.33 7.76 10.01
N SER A 38 8.87 8.32 11.09
CA SER A 38 9.65 9.56 11.04
C SER A 38 10.95 9.46 10.23
N ALA A 39 11.42 8.24 9.93
CA ALA A 39 12.52 8.02 9.00
C ALA A 39 12.16 8.41 7.55
N PHE A 40 10.88 8.54 7.24
CA PHE A 40 10.36 8.88 5.91
C PHE A 40 9.48 10.13 5.97
N PRO A 41 10.05 11.31 6.25
CA PRO A 41 9.27 12.54 6.32
C PRO A 41 8.64 12.89 4.97
N PRO A 42 7.60 13.75 4.95
CA PRO A 42 7.01 14.24 3.70
C PRO A 42 8.06 14.75 2.72
N GLY A 43 7.95 14.34 1.45
CA GLY A 43 8.92 14.67 0.42
C GLY A 43 10.09 13.68 0.31
N THR A 44 10.13 12.62 1.13
CA THR A 44 11.07 11.51 0.94
C THR A 44 10.91 10.92 -0.46
N ASP A 45 12.01 10.80 -1.17
CA ASP A 45 12.03 10.28 -2.54
C ASP A 45 13.27 9.41 -2.74
N GLU A 46 13.09 8.24 -3.40
CA GLU A 46 14.14 7.29 -3.79
C GLU A 46 15.04 6.82 -2.63
N VAL A 47 14.47 6.56 -1.46
CA VAL A 47 15.18 5.95 -0.33
C VAL A 47 15.01 4.43 -0.37
N TYR A 48 16.12 3.70 -0.36
CA TYR A 48 16.11 2.24 -0.29
C TYR A 48 15.60 1.75 1.08
N VAL A 49 14.73 0.74 1.06
CA VAL A 49 14.25 0.05 2.26
C VAL A 49 14.40 -1.46 2.09
N ASP A 50 14.89 -2.12 3.16
CA ASP A 50 14.92 -3.58 3.22
C ASP A 50 13.53 -4.15 3.56
N ALA A 51 13.30 -5.40 3.17
CA ALA A 51 12.14 -6.14 3.64
C ALA A 51 12.11 -6.18 5.17
N GLY A 52 10.95 -5.92 5.76
CA GLY A 52 10.77 -5.84 7.21
C GLY A 52 11.01 -4.46 7.82
N THR A 53 11.45 -3.47 7.04
CA THR A 53 11.52 -2.08 7.50
C THR A 53 10.15 -1.56 7.90
N LEU A 54 10.04 -0.97 9.09
CA LEU A 54 8.81 -0.30 9.53
C LEU A 54 8.57 0.95 8.69
N LEU A 55 7.44 0.99 7.99
CA LEU A 55 7.03 2.14 7.17
C LEU A 55 6.13 3.11 7.95
N GLY A 56 5.45 2.62 8.98
CA GLY A 56 4.49 3.37 9.78
C GLY A 56 3.37 2.49 10.31
N HIS A 57 2.22 3.11 10.61
CA HIS A 57 1.07 2.43 11.18
C HIS A 57 -0.19 2.67 10.34
N GLN A 58 -1.12 1.73 10.38
CA GLN A 58 -2.46 1.91 9.82
C GLN A 58 -3.19 3.05 10.53
N GLY A 59 -4.09 3.69 9.82
CA GLY A 59 -4.89 4.77 10.34
C GLY A 59 -6.30 4.77 9.76
N ASN A 60 -6.93 5.93 9.70
CA ASN A 60 -8.30 6.10 9.22
C ASN A 60 -8.51 7.41 8.44
N TYR A 61 -7.45 7.99 7.93
CA TYR A 61 -7.54 9.19 7.09
C TYR A 61 -8.12 8.85 5.72
N SER A 62 -9.24 9.48 5.38
CA SER A 62 -9.94 9.27 4.10
C SER A 62 -9.37 10.11 2.93
N GLY A 63 -8.43 11.01 3.21
CA GLY A 63 -8.03 12.10 2.31
C GLY A 63 -8.86 13.37 2.52
N ASN A 64 -9.89 13.33 3.36
CA ASN A 64 -10.75 14.46 3.67
C ASN A 64 -10.78 14.64 5.21
N PRO A 65 -10.12 15.68 5.74
CA PRO A 65 -10.03 15.90 7.19
C PRO A 65 -11.39 15.93 7.87
N GLY A 66 -11.50 15.28 9.03
CA GLY A 66 -12.73 15.20 9.79
C GLY A 66 -13.80 14.24 9.26
N ASN A 67 -13.50 13.49 8.21
CA ASN A 67 -14.40 12.48 7.63
C ASN A 67 -13.68 11.12 7.53
N PRO A 68 -13.40 10.44 8.68
CA PRO A 68 -12.58 9.25 8.71
C PRO A 68 -13.25 8.04 8.06
N THR A 69 -12.41 7.10 7.61
CA THR A 69 -12.81 5.72 7.32
C THR A 69 -12.77 4.88 8.60
N GLY A 70 -13.09 3.58 8.52
CA GLY A 70 -12.68 2.62 9.54
C GLY A 70 -11.15 2.50 9.60
N ILE A 71 -10.60 2.12 10.75
CA ILE A 71 -9.15 1.89 10.87
C ILE A 71 -8.75 0.69 10.01
N HIS A 72 -7.85 0.90 9.06
CA HIS A 72 -7.32 -0.14 8.19
C HIS A 72 -6.04 0.32 7.49
N LEU A 73 -5.37 -0.61 6.83
CA LEU A 73 -4.33 -0.32 5.85
C LEU A 73 -4.83 -0.73 4.47
N HIS A 74 -4.87 0.20 3.54
CA HIS A 74 -5.13 -0.08 2.14
C HIS A 74 -3.81 -0.39 1.44
N ILE A 75 -3.75 -1.54 0.76
CA ILE A 75 -2.60 -1.98 -0.02
C ILE A 75 -3.05 -2.24 -1.45
N SER A 76 -2.32 -1.66 -2.41
CA SER A 76 -2.48 -1.98 -3.83
C SER A 76 -1.12 -2.37 -4.43
N ILE A 77 -1.11 -3.37 -5.29
CA ILE A 77 0.03 -3.67 -6.16
C ILE A 77 -0.26 -3.02 -7.50
N VAL A 78 0.57 -2.07 -7.89
CA VAL A 78 0.30 -1.17 -9.03
C VAL A 78 1.30 -1.46 -10.14
N ARG A 79 0.79 -1.45 -11.38
CA ARG A 79 1.61 -1.64 -12.58
C ARG A 79 2.48 -0.41 -12.85
N ASP A 80 3.62 -0.67 -13.45
CA ASP A 80 4.46 0.36 -14.07
C ASP A 80 3.91 0.72 -15.46
N ASP A 81 4.11 1.95 -15.89
CA ASP A 81 3.72 2.42 -17.22
C ASP A 81 4.71 1.99 -18.34
N GLY A 82 5.78 1.26 -17.97
CA GLY A 82 6.87 0.89 -18.85
C GLY A 82 7.95 1.96 -18.99
N GLN A 83 7.79 3.10 -18.31
CA GLN A 83 8.73 4.23 -18.32
C GLN A 83 9.28 4.55 -16.91
N GLY A 84 9.00 3.71 -15.94
CA GLY A 84 9.46 3.89 -14.56
C GLY A 84 8.54 4.70 -13.68
N HIS A 85 7.25 4.79 -14.02
CA HIS A 85 6.24 5.49 -13.23
C HIS A 85 5.09 4.55 -12.86
N PHE A 86 4.53 4.72 -11.65
CA PHE A 86 3.34 3.97 -11.25
C PHE A 86 2.08 4.54 -11.93
N LEU A 87 1.18 3.65 -12.31
CA LEU A 87 -0.12 4.00 -12.85
C LEU A 87 -1.10 4.40 -11.74
N ASN A 88 -2.26 4.95 -12.12
CA ASN A 88 -3.28 5.34 -11.15
C ASN A 88 -3.93 4.10 -10.51
N GLU A 89 -3.75 3.94 -9.21
CA GLU A 89 -4.23 2.78 -8.43
C GLU A 89 -5.77 2.71 -8.30
N THR A 90 -6.48 3.81 -8.58
CA THR A 90 -7.94 3.83 -8.53
C THR A 90 -8.61 3.15 -9.73
N HIS A 91 -7.82 2.80 -10.74
CA HIS A 91 -8.28 2.04 -11.92
C HIS A 91 -7.88 0.58 -11.77
N LEU A 92 -8.84 -0.32 -11.72
CA LEU A 92 -8.62 -1.75 -11.48
C LEU A 92 -7.63 -2.37 -12.48
N GLU A 93 -7.69 -1.96 -13.75
CA GLU A 93 -6.79 -2.44 -14.80
C GLU A 93 -5.31 -2.09 -14.57
N ASN A 94 -5.05 -1.08 -13.73
CA ASN A 94 -3.71 -0.66 -13.36
C ASN A 94 -3.14 -1.42 -12.17
N THR A 95 -3.92 -2.32 -11.58
CA THR A 95 -3.54 -3.08 -10.40
C THR A 95 -3.36 -4.55 -10.69
N LEU A 96 -2.69 -5.25 -9.79
CA LEU A 96 -2.53 -6.68 -9.78
C LEU A 96 -3.21 -7.24 -8.52
N ASP A 97 -3.66 -8.50 -8.57
CA ASP A 97 -4.17 -9.20 -7.38
C ASP A 97 -3.08 -9.21 -6.29
N PRO A 98 -3.32 -8.59 -5.12
CA PRO A 98 -2.32 -8.55 -4.05
C PRO A 98 -2.18 -9.88 -3.32
N SER A 99 -3.15 -10.78 -3.43
CA SER A 99 -3.21 -12.02 -2.64
C SER A 99 -1.95 -12.87 -2.73
N PRO A 100 -1.39 -13.14 -3.93
CA PRO A 100 -0.15 -13.94 -4.04
C PRO A 100 1.06 -13.24 -3.39
N TYR A 101 1.11 -11.90 -3.43
CA TYR A 101 2.21 -11.14 -2.83
C TYR A 101 2.15 -11.13 -1.30
N LEU A 102 0.96 -11.25 -0.73
CA LEU A 102 0.72 -11.26 0.71
C LEU A 102 0.62 -12.67 1.30
N GLY A 103 0.79 -13.71 0.49
CA GLY A 103 0.64 -15.09 0.92
C GLY A 103 -0.81 -15.47 1.24
N LEU A 104 -1.79 -14.76 0.68
CA LEU A 104 -3.21 -15.00 0.86
C LEU A 104 -3.73 -15.92 -0.26
N GLN A 105 -4.79 -16.68 0.04
CA GLN A 105 -5.52 -17.43 -0.98
C GLN A 105 -6.60 -16.54 -1.59
N ALA A 106 -6.58 -16.38 -2.91
CA ALA A 106 -7.60 -15.61 -3.62
C ALA A 106 -8.99 -16.27 -3.48
N GLY A 107 -10.03 -15.46 -3.26
CA GLY A 107 -11.41 -15.88 -3.39
C GLY A 107 -12.07 -16.53 -2.17
N VAL A 108 -11.50 -16.42 -0.98
CA VAL A 108 -12.03 -17.11 0.23
C VAL A 108 -12.75 -16.16 1.21
N TYR A 109 -13.13 -14.96 0.80
CA TYR A 109 -13.67 -13.97 1.74
C TYR A 109 -15.17 -13.73 1.58
N ASP A 110 -15.96 -14.80 1.45
CA ASP A 110 -17.42 -14.69 1.47
C ASP A 110 -18.00 -14.61 2.90
N ASP A 111 -17.21 -14.89 3.91
CA ASP A 111 -17.63 -14.82 5.31
C ASP A 111 -16.88 -13.72 6.07
N TRP A 112 -17.46 -12.52 6.10
CA TRP A 112 -16.97 -11.37 6.86
C TRP A 112 -17.03 -11.54 8.38
N SER A 113 -17.63 -12.62 8.86
CA SER A 113 -17.69 -12.95 10.30
C SER A 113 -16.49 -13.75 10.78
N ALA A 114 -15.74 -14.37 9.86
CA ALA A 114 -14.56 -15.14 10.21
C ALA A 114 -13.37 -14.21 10.55
N PRO A 115 -12.63 -14.46 11.64
CA PRO A 115 -11.44 -13.68 11.94
C PRO A 115 -10.38 -13.88 10.85
N ILE A 116 -9.90 -12.77 10.29
CA ILE A 116 -8.76 -12.79 9.37
C ILE A 116 -7.51 -13.05 10.19
N VAL A 117 -6.94 -14.25 10.03
CA VAL A 117 -5.68 -14.62 10.67
C VAL A 117 -4.55 -14.31 9.68
N CYS A 118 -3.79 -13.26 9.96
CA CYS A 118 -2.50 -13.03 9.29
C CYS A 118 -1.51 -14.12 9.74
N ARG A 119 -1.03 -14.86 8.80
CA ARG A 119 0.01 -15.89 9.04
C ARG A 119 1.34 -15.40 8.52
#